data_e61d6473e229f677043310f46287f42b
#
_entry.id   e61d6473e229f677043310f46287f42b
#
_cell.length_a   1.000
_cell.length_b   1.000
_cell.length_c   1.000
_cell.angle_alpha   90.00
_cell.angle_beta   90.00
_cell.angle_gamma   90.00
#
_symmetry.space_group_name_H-M   'P 1'
#
loop_
_entity.id
_entity.type
_entity.pdbx_description
1 polymer ?
#
loop_
_entity_poly.entity_id
_entity_poly.type
_entity_poly.pdbx_seq_one_letter_code
_entity_poly.pdbx_strand_id
1 'polypeptide(L)'
;MEKKKRLIINLISNIISFVLQLGISFILTPIITEKVGTAAYGFIGLSNNFISYANIFTVIINSMASRFITYEITKGNMEKANKYYSSVFFMNIIMSSIIVVFSTIFIININNLLDIPIELEKDVKITFIFAFINLVLSIMSTIFTIATYVKDRLDLEAVRNIIGNIIKAIFLIIVFSLLEPKIYYITIGGVIFTLFVLLANIRLTKVLMPQLKINIKNFDKSAIWTLIKSGIWNSINNLSRVLLTGLDLLIANLFIGADAM
;
A
#
# COMPACT_ATOMS: atom_id res chain seq x y z
N MET A 1 -5.94 -30.62 -15.42
CA MET A 1 -6.17 -30.84 -13.97
C MET A 1 -5.37 -29.88 -13.08
N GLU A 2 -4.10 -29.64 -13.33
CA GLU A 2 -3.26 -28.75 -12.49
C GLU A 2 -3.73 -27.30 -12.40
N LYS A 3 -4.18 -26.70 -13.51
CA LYS A 3 -4.67 -25.30 -13.51
C LYS A 3 -5.92 -25.10 -12.64
N LYS A 4 -6.90 -26.04 -12.68
CA LYS A 4 -8.08 -25.98 -11.81
C LYS A 4 -7.70 -26.10 -10.33
N LYS A 5 -6.77 -27.00 -10.00
CA LYS A 5 -6.29 -27.18 -8.62
C LYS A 5 -5.59 -25.91 -8.10
N ARG A 6 -4.73 -25.28 -8.92
CA ARG A 6 -4.07 -24.00 -8.56
C ARG A 6 -5.06 -22.88 -8.34
N LEU A 7 -6.05 -22.73 -9.22
CA LEU A 7 -7.09 -21.71 -9.07
C LEU A 7 -7.85 -21.87 -7.74
N ILE A 8 -8.20 -23.09 -7.37
CA ILE A 8 -8.87 -23.39 -6.09
C ILE A 8 -7.94 -23.04 -4.90
N ILE A 9 -6.67 -23.43 -4.96
CA ILE A 9 -5.70 -23.13 -3.91
C ILE A 9 -5.54 -21.62 -3.75
N ASN A 10 -5.34 -20.88 -4.85
CA ASN A 10 -5.23 -19.43 -4.83
C ASN A 10 -6.48 -18.77 -4.21
N LEU A 11 -7.66 -19.23 -4.59
CA LEU A 11 -8.93 -18.69 -4.11
C LEU A 11 -9.10 -18.94 -2.60
N ILE A 12 -8.90 -20.18 -2.16
CA ILE A 12 -9.01 -20.56 -0.74
C ILE A 12 -7.97 -19.79 0.10
N SER A 13 -6.73 -19.72 -0.35
CA SER A 13 -5.67 -18.99 0.36
C SER A 13 -5.98 -17.50 0.51
N ASN A 14 -6.53 -16.87 -0.53
CA ASN A 14 -6.94 -15.47 -0.46
C ASN A 14 -8.13 -15.26 0.47
N ILE A 15 -9.12 -16.15 0.46
CA ILE A 15 -10.27 -16.10 1.40
C ILE A 15 -9.76 -16.22 2.84
N ILE A 16 -8.89 -17.20 3.13
CA ILE A 16 -8.31 -17.38 4.47
C ILE A 16 -7.56 -16.12 4.90
N SER A 17 -6.72 -15.56 4.01
CA SER A 17 -5.99 -14.31 4.29
C SER A 17 -6.92 -13.15 4.61
N PHE A 18 -7.99 -13.00 3.84
CA PHE A 18 -8.99 -11.95 4.04
C PHE A 18 -9.75 -12.11 5.36
N VAL A 19 -10.22 -13.34 5.66
CA VAL A 19 -10.94 -13.63 6.93
C VAL A 19 -10.03 -13.39 8.14
N LEU A 20 -8.77 -13.81 8.08
CA LEU A 20 -7.80 -13.55 9.16
C LEU A 20 -7.55 -12.04 9.34
N GLN A 21 -7.39 -11.29 8.24
CA GLN A 21 -7.23 -9.84 8.30
C GLN A 21 -8.45 -9.16 8.94
N LEU A 22 -9.66 -9.54 8.52
CA LEU A 22 -10.89 -9.03 9.11
C LEU A 22 -11.00 -9.40 10.60
N GLY A 23 -10.70 -10.64 10.96
CA GLY A 23 -10.73 -11.11 12.36
C GLY A 23 -9.77 -10.31 13.25
N ILE A 24 -8.53 -10.13 12.79
CA ILE A 24 -7.54 -9.31 13.51
C ILE A 24 -8.03 -7.88 13.67
N SER A 25 -8.55 -7.26 12.60
CA SER A 25 -9.07 -5.89 12.65
C SER A 25 -10.30 -5.78 13.57
N PHE A 26 -11.20 -6.74 13.49
CA PHE A 26 -12.42 -6.75 14.30
C PHE A 26 -12.13 -6.84 15.82
N ILE A 27 -11.08 -7.59 16.19
CA ILE A 27 -10.64 -7.72 17.58
C ILE A 27 -9.83 -6.50 18.04
N LEU A 28 -8.87 -6.06 17.23
CA LEU A 28 -7.94 -5.01 17.65
C LEU A 28 -8.55 -3.60 17.61
N THR A 29 -9.43 -3.31 16.65
CA THR A 29 -10.00 -1.96 16.49
C THR A 29 -10.72 -1.47 17.75
N PRO A 30 -11.68 -2.19 18.36
CA PRO A 30 -12.34 -1.74 19.57
C PRO A 30 -11.35 -1.50 20.72
N ILE A 31 -10.43 -2.44 20.94
CA ILE A 31 -9.43 -2.37 22.01
C ILE A 31 -8.54 -1.14 21.85
N ILE A 32 -8.13 -0.84 20.63
CA ILE A 32 -7.27 0.30 20.34
C ILE A 32 -8.06 1.59 20.50
N THR A 33 -9.28 1.66 19.93
CA THR A 33 -10.13 2.85 20.00
C THR A 33 -10.50 3.22 21.44
N GLU A 34 -10.78 2.23 22.29
CA GLU A 34 -11.02 2.44 23.72
C GLU A 34 -9.79 3.07 24.42
N LYS A 35 -8.58 2.65 24.04
CA LYS A 35 -7.34 3.13 24.67
C LYS A 35 -6.88 4.51 24.19
N VAL A 36 -7.07 4.83 22.90
CA VAL A 36 -6.58 6.10 22.32
C VAL A 36 -7.67 7.17 22.21
N GLY A 37 -8.93 6.78 22.31
CA GLY A 37 -10.10 7.66 22.10
C GLY A 37 -10.52 7.73 20.62
N THR A 38 -11.81 8.05 20.41
CA THR A 38 -12.43 8.10 19.08
C THR A 38 -11.84 9.19 18.19
N ALA A 39 -11.68 10.41 18.71
CA ALA A 39 -11.10 11.54 18.00
C ALA A 39 -9.66 11.21 17.49
N ALA A 40 -8.82 10.66 18.37
CA ALA A 40 -7.47 10.25 17.97
C ALA A 40 -7.50 9.13 16.91
N TYR A 41 -8.40 8.16 17.05
CA TYR A 41 -8.53 7.06 16.07
C TYR A 41 -9.02 7.56 14.70
N GLY A 42 -9.86 8.60 14.65
CA GLY A 42 -10.32 9.25 13.42
C GLY A 42 -9.17 9.73 12.53
N PHE A 43 -8.06 10.21 13.12
CA PHE A 43 -6.87 10.60 12.35
C PHE A 43 -6.19 9.44 11.63
N ILE A 44 -6.39 8.18 12.06
CA ILE A 44 -5.93 7.01 11.28
C ILE A 44 -6.74 6.87 9.99
N GLY A 45 -8.06 7.00 10.07
CA GLY A 45 -8.94 7.00 8.89
C GLY A 45 -8.58 8.13 7.94
N LEU A 46 -8.40 9.35 8.48
CA LEU A 46 -8.02 10.53 7.72
C LEU A 46 -6.66 10.34 7.03
N SER A 47 -5.65 9.81 7.73
CA SER A 47 -4.33 9.52 7.13
C SER A 47 -4.42 8.51 5.98
N ASN A 48 -5.27 7.49 6.11
CA ASN A 48 -5.52 6.50 5.04
C ASN A 48 -6.20 7.14 3.82
N ASN A 49 -7.08 8.13 4.01
CA ASN A 49 -7.67 8.88 2.91
C ASN A 49 -6.63 9.70 2.15
N PHE A 50 -5.73 10.40 2.86
CA PHE A 50 -4.60 11.12 2.23
C PHE A 50 -3.66 10.18 1.46
N ILE A 51 -3.36 8.98 2.01
CA ILE A 51 -2.62 7.94 1.28
C ILE A 51 -3.37 7.55 0.01
N SER A 52 -4.69 7.38 0.07
CA SER A 52 -5.51 7.00 -1.08
C SER A 52 -5.49 8.06 -2.16
N TYR A 53 -5.53 9.36 -1.79
CA TYR A 53 -5.37 10.48 -2.73
C TYR A 53 -4.01 10.46 -3.43
N ALA A 54 -2.92 10.29 -2.66
CA ALA A 54 -1.58 10.21 -3.23
C ALA A 54 -1.39 8.98 -4.13
N ASN A 55 -2.05 7.86 -3.80
CA ASN A 55 -1.95 6.62 -4.56
C ASN A 55 -2.61 6.69 -5.96
N ILE A 56 -3.55 7.62 -6.20
CA ILE A 56 -4.20 7.80 -7.50
C ILE A 56 -3.16 7.95 -8.62
N PHE A 57 -2.11 8.73 -8.37
CA PHE A 57 -1.04 8.96 -9.36
C PHE A 57 -0.24 7.70 -9.66
N THR A 58 -0.05 6.82 -8.69
CA THR A 58 0.71 5.59 -8.88
C THR A 58 -0.08 4.50 -9.62
N VAL A 59 -1.41 4.52 -9.52
CA VAL A 59 -2.31 3.59 -10.20
C VAL A 59 -2.18 3.70 -11.72
N ILE A 60 -1.90 4.89 -12.27
CA ILE A 60 -1.74 5.11 -13.72
C ILE A 60 -0.72 4.13 -14.31
N ILE A 61 0.41 3.95 -13.65
CA ILE A 61 1.51 3.11 -14.16
C ILE A 61 1.37 1.67 -13.69
N ASN A 62 1.10 1.47 -12.41
CA ASN A 62 1.16 0.16 -11.79
C ASN A 62 -0.04 -0.75 -12.16
N SER A 63 -1.21 -0.17 -12.46
CA SER A 63 -2.41 -0.95 -12.78
C SER A 63 -2.29 -1.82 -14.03
N MET A 64 -1.44 -1.42 -14.98
CA MET A 64 -1.23 -2.15 -16.23
C MET A 64 0.11 -2.87 -16.30
N ALA A 65 1.04 -2.62 -15.38
CA ALA A 65 2.38 -3.18 -15.38
C ALA A 65 2.38 -4.71 -15.44
N SER A 66 1.65 -5.37 -14.55
CA SER A 66 1.58 -6.85 -14.50
C SER A 66 1.08 -7.43 -15.82
N ARG A 67 0.07 -6.80 -16.44
CA ARG A 67 -0.52 -7.27 -17.69
C ARG A 67 0.46 -7.19 -18.84
N PHE A 68 1.11 -6.04 -19.04
CA PHE A 68 2.06 -5.86 -20.16
C PHE A 68 3.31 -6.74 -19.98
N ILE A 69 3.86 -6.83 -18.77
CA ILE A 69 5.02 -7.68 -18.48
C ILE A 69 4.67 -9.15 -18.72
N THR A 70 3.52 -9.63 -18.22
CA THR A 70 3.06 -11.01 -18.44
C THR A 70 2.89 -11.31 -19.94
N TYR A 71 2.30 -10.39 -20.67
CA TYR A 71 2.10 -10.54 -22.12
C TYR A 71 3.42 -10.70 -22.89
N GLU A 72 4.43 -9.89 -22.60
CA GLU A 72 5.73 -10.01 -23.26
C GLU A 72 6.46 -11.29 -22.85
N ILE A 73 6.33 -11.72 -21.58
CA ILE A 73 6.87 -13.00 -21.11
C ILE A 73 6.22 -14.17 -21.83
N THR A 74 4.89 -14.16 -21.99
CA THR A 74 4.16 -15.25 -22.69
C THR A 74 4.49 -15.32 -24.18
N LYS A 75 4.91 -14.20 -24.78
CA LYS A 75 5.44 -14.14 -26.16
C LYS A 75 6.89 -14.57 -26.30
N GLY A 76 7.58 -14.86 -25.18
CA GLY A 76 9.00 -15.18 -25.16
C GLY A 76 9.92 -13.95 -25.28
N ASN A 77 9.38 -12.73 -25.26
CA ASN A 77 10.16 -11.49 -25.39
C ASN A 77 10.63 -10.97 -24.03
N MET A 78 11.62 -11.63 -23.44
CA MET A 78 12.16 -11.25 -22.13
C MET A 78 12.87 -9.88 -22.14
N GLU A 79 13.43 -9.46 -23.27
CA GLU A 79 14.05 -8.14 -23.38
C GLU A 79 13.01 -7.03 -23.15
N LYS A 80 11.89 -7.12 -23.84
CA LYS A 80 10.81 -6.12 -23.72
C LYS A 80 10.11 -6.21 -22.36
N ALA A 81 9.96 -7.42 -21.81
CA ALA A 81 9.47 -7.60 -20.44
C ALA A 81 10.36 -6.89 -19.42
N ASN A 82 11.70 -7.01 -19.55
CA ASN A 82 12.66 -6.31 -18.70
C ASN A 82 12.67 -4.79 -18.93
N LYS A 83 12.37 -4.29 -20.13
CA LYS A 83 12.17 -2.85 -20.39
C LYS A 83 10.96 -2.32 -19.61
N TYR A 84 9.80 -2.98 -19.69
CA TYR A 84 8.64 -2.61 -18.87
C TYR A 84 8.95 -2.71 -17.37
N TYR A 85 9.55 -3.81 -16.93
CA TYR A 85 9.86 -4.05 -15.52
C TYR A 85 10.78 -2.97 -14.92
N SER A 86 11.87 -2.66 -15.63
CA SER A 86 12.82 -1.62 -15.22
C SER A 86 12.16 -0.22 -15.26
N SER A 87 11.40 0.07 -16.31
CA SER A 87 10.74 1.37 -16.48
C SER A 87 9.74 1.64 -15.36
N VAL A 88 8.92 0.64 -14.98
CA VAL A 88 7.99 0.77 -13.85
C VAL A 88 8.74 0.96 -12.54
N PHE A 89 9.83 0.21 -12.30
CA PHE A 89 10.62 0.38 -11.08
C PHE A 89 11.18 1.80 -10.93
N PHE A 90 11.80 2.34 -11.98
CA PHE A 90 12.36 3.70 -11.92
C PHE A 90 11.27 4.77 -11.84
N MET A 91 10.12 4.57 -12.49
CA MET A 91 8.98 5.45 -12.33
C MET A 91 8.41 5.42 -10.91
N ASN A 92 8.38 4.25 -10.27
CA ASN A 92 7.98 4.14 -8.87
C ASN A 92 8.95 4.89 -7.94
N ILE A 93 10.26 4.90 -8.22
CA ILE A 93 11.22 5.74 -7.48
C ILE A 93 10.90 7.22 -7.67
N ILE A 94 10.68 7.67 -8.91
CA ILE A 94 10.35 9.07 -9.20
C ILE A 94 9.06 9.48 -8.49
N MET A 95 7.99 8.69 -8.60
CA MET A 95 6.72 8.94 -7.93
C MET A 95 6.87 8.96 -6.40
N SER A 96 7.62 8.04 -5.84
CA SER A 96 7.93 8.03 -4.40
C SER A 96 8.67 9.28 -3.96
N SER A 97 9.65 9.75 -4.74
CA SER A 97 10.38 10.99 -4.44
C SER A 97 9.46 12.20 -4.47
N ILE A 98 8.56 12.29 -5.44
CA ILE A 98 7.55 13.35 -5.52
C ILE A 98 6.62 13.29 -4.28
N ILE A 99 6.13 12.10 -3.93
CA ILE A 99 5.28 11.91 -2.75
C ILE A 99 6.01 12.31 -1.47
N VAL A 100 7.29 11.98 -1.31
CA VAL A 100 8.10 12.40 -0.15
C VAL A 100 8.18 13.92 -0.05
N VAL A 101 8.43 14.64 -1.16
CA VAL A 101 8.46 16.09 -1.16
C VAL A 101 7.11 16.68 -0.75
N PHE A 102 6.01 16.24 -1.38
CA PHE A 102 4.67 16.72 -1.05
C PHE A 102 4.26 16.38 0.38
N SER A 103 4.53 15.15 0.85
CA SER A 103 4.22 14.75 2.22
C SER A 103 5.00 15.57 3.25
N THR A 104 6.25 15.92 2.97
CA THR A 104 7.05 16.77 3.86
C THR A 104 6.43 18.17 3.98
N ILE A 105 6.06 18.79 2.85
CA ILE A 105 5.38 20.09 2.84
C ILE A 105 4.04 20.01 3.58
N PHE A 106 3.28 18.96 3.34
CA PHE A 106 1.99 18.73 4.00
C PHE A 106 2.16 18.61 5.53
N ILE A 107 3.10 17.76 6.00
CA ILE A 107 3.33 17.52 7.44
C ILE A 107 3.81 18.79 8.16
N ILE A 108 4.64 19.62 7.52
CA ILE A 108 5.08 20.88 8.09
C ILE A 108 3.88 21.82 8.32
N ASN A 109 2.92 21.83 7.41
CA ASN A 109 1.75 22.72 7.46
C ASN A 109 0.48 22.04 7.99
N ILE A 110 0.57 20.84 8.55
CA ILE A 110 -0.61 19.99 8.90
C ILE A 110 -1.56 20.69 9.88
N ASN A 111 -1.03 21.48 10.82
CA ASN A 111 -1.83 22.21 11.82
C ASN A 111 -2.64 23.37 11.20
N ASN A 112 -2.23 23.86 10.03
CA ASN A 112 -2.96 24.89 9.29
C ASN A 112 -3.99 24.29 8.34
N LEU A 113 -3.88 22.98 8.06
CA LEU A 113 -4.69 22.26 7.07
C LEU A 113 -5.76 21.40 7.71
N LEU A 114 -5.57 20.98 8.95
CA LEU A 114 -6.47 20.11 9.69
C LEU A 114 -6.77 20.69 11.06
N ASP A 115 -7.98 20.46 11.56
CA ASP A 115 -8.35 20.78 12.93
C ASP A 115 -7.82 19.66 13.85
N ILE A 116 -6.68 19.93 14.51
CA ILE A 116 -6.00 18.98 15.36
C ILE A 116 -5.96 19.51 16.79
N PRO A 117 -6.56 18.81 17.78
CA PRO A 117 -6.41 19.16 19.19
C PRO A 117 -4.94 19.25 19.59
N ILE A 118 -4.56 20.28 20.37
CA ILE A 118 -3.18 20.56 20.76
C ILE A 118 -2.50 19.35 21.39
N GLU A 119 -3.24 18.57 22.18
CA GLU A 119 -2.75 17.38 22.85
C GLU A 119 -2.38 16.24 21.88
N LEU A 120 -3.01 16.19 20.70
CA LEU A 120 -2.79 15.15 19.67
C LEU A 120 -1.82 15.57 18.57
N GLU A 121 -1.41 16.85 18.52
CA GLU A 121 -0.61 17.40 17.41
C GLU A 121 0.62 16.55 17.09
N LYS A 122 1.42 16.20 18.11
CA LYS A 122 2.62 15.40 17.93
C LYS A 122 2.32 13.99 17.43
N ASP A 123 1.31 13.35 18.00
CA ASP A 123 0.94 11.98 17.69
C ASP A 123 0.36 11.88 16.27
N VAL A 124 -0.43 12.87 15.85
CA VAL A 124 -0.98 12.98 14.49
C VAL A 124 0.15 13.21 13.48
N LYS A 125 1.09 14.13 13.73
CA LYS A 125 2.25 14.35 12.85
C LYS A 125 3.05 13.07 12.63
N ILE A 126 3.36 12.34 13.70
CA ILE A 126 4.08 11.07 13.62
C ILE A 126 3.26 10.04 12.85
N THR A 127 1.94 9.97 13.07
CA THR A 127 1.02 9.09 12.35
C THR A 127 1.10 9.33 10.84
N PHE A 128 1.03 10.57 10.38
CA PHE A 128 1.13 10.91 8.96
C PHE A 128 2.52 10.62 8.38
N ILE A 129 3.60 10.85 9.14
CA ILE A 129 4.97 10.50 8.70
C ILE A 129 5.04 9.00 8.39
N PHE A 130 4.65 8.14 9.32
CA PHE A 130 4.70 6.69 9.11
C PHE A 130 3.68 6.22 8.07
N ALA A 131 2.55 6.89 7.92
CA ALA A 131 1.57 6.61 6.88
C ALA A 131 2.16 6.85 5.47
N PHE A 132 2.86 7.95 5.25
CA PHE A 132 3.54 8.22 3.97
C PHE A 132 4.76 7.32 3.74
N ILE A 133 5.54 6.98 4.77
CA ILE A 133 6.59 5.95 4.67
C ILE A 133 6.00 4.62 4.22
N ASN A 134 4.88 4.22 4.80
CA ASN A 134 4.16 3.00 4.41
C ASN A 134 3.71 3.04 2.94
N LEU A 135 3.20 4.18 2.46
CA LEU A 135 2.85 4.37 1.05
C LEU A 135 4.06 4.19 0.13
N VAL A 136 5.19 4.84 0.43
CA VAL A 136 6.43 4.73 -0.36
C VAL A 136 6.91 3.27 -0.44
N LEU A 137 6.95 2.56 0.68
CA LEU A 137 7.31 1.14 0.72
C LEU A 137 6.34 0.28 -0.09
N SER A 138 5.05 0.57 -0.02
CA SER A 138 4.01 -0.12 -0.78
C SER A 138 4.19 0.06 -2.28
N ILE A 139 4.45 1.29 -2.75
CA ILE A 139 4.73 1.59 -4.16
C ILE A 139 5.96 0.81 -4.63
N MET A 140 7.04 0.80 -3.85
CA MET A 140 8.25 0.03 -4.18
C MET A 140 7.98 -1.48 -4.21
N SER A 141 7.06 -1.98 -3.39
CA SER A 141 6.70 -3.39 -3.33
C SER A 141 5.90 -3.87 -4.55
N THR A 142 5.12 -2.99 -5.18
CA THR A 142 4.16 -3.34 -6.24
C THR A 142 4.82 -4.05 -7.42
N ILE A 143 5.98 -3.58 -7.87
CA ILE A 143 6.68 -4.18 -9.02
C ILE A 143 7.11 -5.64 -8.76
N PHE A 144 7.42 -5.98 -7.52
CA PHE A 144 7.88 -7.32 -7.15
C PHE A 144 6.72 -8.33 -7.01
N THR A 145 5.45 -7.91 -7.03
CA THR A 145 4.30 -8.83 -7.05
C THR A 145 4.10 -9.48 -8.43
N ILE A 146 4.70 -8.93 -9.47
CA ILE A 146 4.52 -9.41 -10.86
C ILE A 146 4.97 -10.86 -11.01
N ALA A 147 6.03 -11.28 -10.31
CA ALA A 147 6.53 -12.65 -10.41
C ALA A 147 5.51 -13.70 -9.91
N THR A 148 4.80 -13.42 -8.83
CA THR A 148 3.74 -14.30 -8.31
C THR A 148 2.54 -14.30 -9.23
N TYR A 149 2.19 -13.16 -9.82
CA TYR A 149 1.12 -13.04 -10.80
C TYR A 149 1.43 -13.86 -12.08
N VAL A 150 2.62 -13.69 -12.69
CA VAL A 150 3.06 -14.41 -13.90
C VAL A 150 3.08 -15.93 -13.69
N LYS A 151 3.48 -16.37 -12.51
CA LYS A 151 3.57 -17.80 -12.16
C LYS A 151 2.28 -18.40 -11.62
N ASP A 152 1.20 -17.60 -11.56
CA ASP A 152 -0.08 -18.01 -10.97
C ASP A 152 0.09 -18.58 -9.54
N ARG A 153 0.92 -17.89 -8.72
CA ARG A 153 1.25 -18.27 -7.35
C ARG A 153 0.72 -17.23 -6.33
N LEU A 154 -0.58 -16.90 -6.46
CA LEU A 154 -1.26 -15.98 -5.53
C LEU A 154 -1.40 -16.59 -4.12
N ASP A 155 -1.30 -17.92 -3.99
CA ASP A 155 -1.16 -18.62 -2.72
C ASP A 155 0.01 -18.10 -1.88
N LEU A 156 1.15 -17.83 -2.50
CA LEU A 156 2.32 -17.28 -1.81
C LEU A 156 2.09 -15.84 -1.33
N GLU A 157 1.31 -15.07 -2.07
CA GLU A 157 0.89 -13.73 -1.63
C GLU A 157 -0.01 -13.80 -0.40
N ALA A 158 -0.98 -14.72 -0.41
CA ALA A 158 -1.88 -14.92 0.71
C ALA A 158 -1.11 -15.33 1.99
N VAL A 159 -0.22 -16.33 1.89
CA VAL A 159 0.62 -16.78 3.02
C VAL A 159 1.47 -15.63 3.57
N ARG A 160 2.13 -14.88 2.69
CA ARG A 160 2.93 -13.69 3.07
C ARG A 160 2.08 -12.66 3.81
N ASN A 161 0.88 -12.35 3.31
CA ASN A 161 -0.02 -11.39 3.94
C ASN A 161 -0.50 -11.89 5.31
N ILE A 162 -0.77 -13.19 5.46
CA ILE A 162 -1.12 -13.81 6.75
C ILE A 162 0.01 -13.60 7.75
N ILE A 163 1.24 -13.97 7.38
CA ILE A 163 2.41 -13.83 8.27
C ILE A 163 2.63 -12.36 8.64
N GLY A 164 2.57 -11.46 7.65
CA GLY A 164 2.73 -10.03 7.88
C GLY A 164 1.66 -9.44 8.82
N ASN A 165 0.39 -9.85 8.67
CA ASN A 165 -0.70 -9.42 9.56
C ASN A 165 -0.52 -9.98 10.98
N ILE A 166 -0.03 -11.20 11.14
CA ILE A 166 0.29 -11.77 12.46
C ILE A 166 1.41 -10.98 13.12
N ILE A 167 2.50 -10.66 12.39
CA ILE A 167 3.61 -9.85 12.91
C ILE A 167 3.10 -8.48 13.36
N LYS A 168 2.28 -7.81 12.52
CA LYS A 168 1.65 -6.54 12.87
C LYS A 168 0.78 -6.65 14.11
N ALA A 169 -0.05 -7.69 14.21
CA ALA A 169 -0.93 -7.89 15.35
C ALA A 169 -0.15 -8.10 16.65
N ILE A 170 0.89 -8.95 16.63
CA ILE A 170 1.77 -9.18 17.78
C ILE A 170 2.43 -7.86 18.21
N PHE A 171 2.97 -7.09 17.26
CA PHE A 171 3.55 -5.77 17.55
C PHE A 171 2.54 -4.86 18.25
N LEU A 172 1.33 -4.74 17.71
CA LEU A 172 0.29 -3.88 18.28
C LEU A 172 -0.11 -4.35 19.69
N ILE A 173 -0.31 -5.64 19.88
CA ILE A 173 -0.63 -6.18 21.21
C ILE A 173 0.47 -5.83 22.23
N ILE A 174 1.73 -6.01 21.86
CA ILE A 174 2.87 -5.71 22.74
C ILE A 174 2.89 -4.22 23.11
N VAL A 175 2.86 -3.32 22.12
CA VAL A 175 3.01 -1.88 22.39
C VAL A 175 1.82 -1.30 23.14
N PHE A 176 0.59 -1.73 22.81
CA PHE A 176 -0.61 -1.29 23.53
C PHE A 176 -0.79 -1.92 24.93
N SER A 177 -0.04 -3.00 25.23
CA SER A 177 -0.06 -3.61 26.58
C SER A 177 1.02 -3.08 27.48
N LEU A 178 2.19 -2.69 26.93
CA LEU A 178 3.38 -2.35 27.72
C LEU A 178 3.71 -0.85 27.73
N LEU A 179 3.23 -0.08 26.73
CA LEU A 179 3.55 1.33 26.58
C LEU A 179 2.27 2.20 26.70
N GLU A 180 2.47 3.50 26.91
CA GLU A 180 1.36 4.46 26.83
C GLU A 180 0.70 4.38 25.44
N PRO A 181 -0.64 4.33 25.35
CA PRO A 181 -1.36 4.20 24.10
C PRO A 181 -1.13 5.43 23.21
N LYS A 182 -0.59 5.23 22.01
CA LYS A 182 -0.35 6.27 21.00
C LYS A 182 -0.85 5.82 19.65
N ILE A 183 -1.53 6.71 18.92
CA ILE A 183 -2.15 6.38 17.62
C ILE A 183 -1.11 5.98 16.57
N TYR A 184 0.08 6.57 16.59
CA TYR A 184 1.12 6.30 15.59
C TYR A 184 1.66 4.85 15.65
N TYR A 185 1.44 4.09 16.72
CA TYR A 185 1.81 2.66 16.73
C TYR A 185 1.07 1.85 15.66
N ILE A 186 -0.16 2.28 15.28
CA ILE A 186 -0.94 1.61 14.24
C ILE A 186 -0.24 1.76 12.89
N THR A 187 0.24 2.96 12.57
CA THR A 187 0.94 3.23 11.31
C THR A 187 2.35 2.63 11.30
N ILE A 188 3.06 2.61 12.44
CA ILE A 188 4.32 1.87 12.59
C ILE A 188 4.09 0.38 12.32
N GLY A 189 3.05 -0.23 12.90
CA GLY A 189 2.66 -1.61 12.60
C GLY A 189 2.38 -1.84 11.11
N GLY A 190 1.77 -0.84 10.44
CA GLY A 190 1.61 -0.82 8.99
C GLY A 190 2.94 -0.85 8.23
N VAL A 191 3.91 -0.03 8.66
CA VAL A 191 5.26 0.00 8.07
C VAL A 191 5.99 -1.34 8.26
N ILE A 192 5.90 -1.95 9.45
CA ILE A 192 6.48 -3.27 9.73
C ILE A 192 5.88 -4.32 8.79
N PHE A 193 4.55 -4.34 8.65
CA PHE A 193 3.85 -5.22 7.71
C PHE A 193 4.36 -5.03 6.28
N THR A 194 4.36 -3.78 5.78
CA THR A 194 4.72 -3.47 4.39
C THR A 194 6.20 -3.74 4.10
N LEU A 195 7.09 -3.48 5.08
CA LEU A 195 8.51 -3.81 4.96
C LEU A 195 8.71 -5.33 4.85
N PHE A 196 8.05 -6.12 5.69
CA PHE A 196 8.06 -7.58 5.60
C PHE A 196 7.57 -8.05 4.23
N VAL A 197 6.44 -7.51 3.76
CA VAL A 197 5.86 -7.83 2.44
C VAL A 197 6.81 -7.47 1.31
N LEU A 198 7.46 -6.31 1.34
CA LEU A 198 8.44 -5.88 0.35
C LEU A 198 9.63 -6.86 0.26
N LEU A 199 10.22 -7.20 1.41
CA LEU A 199 11.35 -8.14 1.47
C LEU A 199 10.96 -9.53 0.97
N ALA A 200 9.79 -10.02 1.35
CA ALA A 200 9.25 -11.28 0.86
C ALA A 200 9.01 -11.26 -0.67
N ASN A 201 8.46 -10.16 -1.22
CA ASN A 201 8.23 -9.98 -2.65
C ASN A 201 9.55 -9.98 -3.44
N ILE A 202 10.56 -9.29 -2.96
CA ILE A 202 11.90 -9.28 -3.58
C ILE A 202 12.45 -10.71 -3.63
N ARG A 203 12.35 -11.46 -2.52
CA ARG A 203 12.80 -12.85 -2.45
C ARG A 203 12.01 -13.74 -3.42
N LEU A 204 10.68 -13.64 -3.41
CA LEU A 204 9.82 -14.42 -4.31
C LEU A 204 10.12 -14.13 -5.78
N THR A 205 10.37 -12.86 -6.14
CA THR A 205 10.73 -12.49 -7.50
C THR A 205 12.04 -13.16 -7.92
N LYS A 206 13.08 -13.13 -7.08
CA LYS A 206 14.36 -13.78 -7.37
C LYS A 206 14.24 -15.29 -7.56
N VAL A 207 13.34 -15.95 -6.80
CA VAL A 207 13.12 -17.40 -6.88
C VAL A 207 12.25 -17.79 -8.07
N LEU A 208 11.12 -17.08 -8.28
CA LEU A 208 10.13 -17.45 -9.29
C LEU A 208 10.50 -16.97 -10.70
N MET A 209 11.15 -15.82 -10.81
CA MET A 209 11.45 -15.16 -12.09
C MET A 209 12.85 -14.52 -12.07
N PRO A 210 13.94 -15.31 -11.96
CA PRO A 210 15.31 -14.79 -11.91
C PRO A 210 15.74 -14.04 -13.20
N GLN A 211 14.96 -14.21 -14.28
CA GLN A 211 15.18 -13.52 -15.54
C GLN A 211 14.68 -12.06 -15.53
N LEU A 212 13.79 -11.69 -14.62
CA LEU A 212 13.37 -10.30 -14.44
C LEU A 212 14.47 -9.54 -13.72
N LYS A 213 15.09 -8.61 -14.44
CA LYS A 213 16.23 -7.83 -13.94
C LYS A 213 15.93 -6.33 -14.06
N ILE A 214 16.19 -5.60 -12.98
CA ILE A 214 16.15 -4.15 -12.97
C ILE A 214 17.50 -3.64 -13.47
N ASN A 215 17.49 -2.87 -14.56
CA ASN A 215 18.67 -2.22 -15.11
C ASN A 215 18.29 -0.86 -15.67
N ILE A 216 19.04 0.18 -15.33
CA ILE A 216 18.81 1.54 -15.83
C ILE A 216 18.87 1.63 -17.36
N LYS A 217 19.70 0.80 -18.00
CA LYS A 217 19.80 0.72 -19.47
C LYS A 217 18.51 0.22 -20.13
N ASN A 218 17.66 -0.47 -19.38
CA ASN A 218 16.37 -0.96 -19.84
C ASN A 218 15.22 0.06 -19.62
N PHE A 219 15.52 1.25 -19.11
CA PHE A 219 14.52 2.30 -18.97
C PHE A 219 14.05 2.77 -20.35
N ASP A 220 12.76 2.64 -20.63
CA ASP A 220 12.14 2.96 -21.90
C ASP A 220 10.94 3.89 -21.73
N LYS A 221 11.07 5.12 -22.25
CA LYS A 221 10.00 6.13 -22.22
C LYS A 221 8.76 5.69 -23.01
N SER A 222 8.94 4.90 -24.09
CA SER A 222 7.82 4.37 -24.88
C SER A 222 7.00 3.36 -24.08
N ALA A 223 7.67 2.50 -23.30
CA ALA A 223 7.01 1.57 -22.39
C ALA A 223 6.16 2.33 -21.34
N ILE A 224 6.72 3.39 -20.73
CA ILE A 224 6.00 4.23 -19.77
C ILE A 224 4.78 4.88 -20.43
N TRP A 225 4.93 5.47 -21.60
CA TRP A 225 3.83 6.11 -22.31
C TRP A 225 2.68 5.15 -22.64
N THR A 226 3.04 3.92 -23.01
CA THR A 226 2.08 2.83 -23.25
C THR A 226 1.31 2.48 -21.97
N LEU A 227 2.00 2.39 -20.83
CA LEU A 227 1.37 2.14 -19.53
C LEU A 227 0.44 3.28 -19.10
N ILE A 228 0.87 4.53 -19.27
CA ILE A 228 0.06 5.72 -18.94
C ILE A 228 -1.22 5.73 -19.77
N LYS A 229 -1.12 5.59 -21.11
CA LYS A 229 -2.29 5.57 -21.99
C LYS A 229 -3.30 4.48 -21.63
N SER A 230 -2.80 3.32 -21.22
CA SER A 230 -3.66 2.18 -20.87
C SER A 230 -4.17 2.25 -19.43
N GLY A 231 -3.41 2.85 -18.52
CA GLY A 231 -3.73 2.90 -17.08
C GLY A 231 -4.56 4.11 -16.64
N ILE A 232 -4.65 5.15 -17.46
CA ILE A 232 -5.33 6.40 -17.09
C ILE A 232 -6.81 6.18 -16.73
N TRP A 233 -7.50 5.29 -17.43
CA TRP A 233 -8.89 4.95 -17.12
C TRP A 233 -9.07 4.28 -15.76
N ASN A 234 -8.10 3.44 -15.35
CA ASN A 234 -8.09 2.84 -14.02
C ASN A 234 -7.86 3.90 -12.94
N SER A 235 -7.03 4.90 -13.22
CA SER A 235 -6.79 6.02 -12.31
C SER A 235 -8.04 6.88 -12.15
N ILE A 236 -8.76 7.17 -13.24
CA ILE A 236 -10.03 7.92 -13.20
C ILE A 236 -11.08 7.16 -12.37
N ASN A 237 -11.22 5.85 -12.58
CA ASN A 237 -12.11 5.00 -11.78
C ASN A 237 -11.72 4.99 -10.31
N ASN A 238 -10.42 4.91 -10.02
CA ASN A 238 -9.92 4.97 -8.64
C ASN A 238 -10.17 6.34 -8.00
N LEU A 239 -9.95 7.43 -8.75
CA LEU A 239 -10.27 8.79 -8.31
C LEU A 239 -11.75 8.92 -7.93
N SER A 240 -12.67 8.46 -8.80
CA SER A 240 -14.10 8.48 -8.52
C SER A 240 -14.44 7.75 -7.22
N ARG A 241 -13.87 6.56 -7.01
CA ARG A 241 -14.06 5.79 -5.78
C ARG A 241 -13.52 6.52 -4.55
N VAL A 242 -12.30 7.07 -4.64
CA VAL A 242 -11.65 7.78 -3.53
C VAL A 242 -12.43 9.05 -3.16
N LEU A 243 -12.96 9.79 -4.14
CA LEU A 243 -13.79 10.97 -3.88
C LEU A 243 -15.12 10.59 -3.22
N LEU A 244 -15.72 9.45 -3.60
CA LEU A 244 -16.99 9.00 -3.02
C LEU A 244 -16.87 8.48 -1.58
N THR A 245 -15.71 7.94 -1.19
CA THR A 245 -15.55 7.24 0.09
C THR A 245 -14.53 7.90 1.03
N GLY A 246 -13.82 8.92 0.58
CA GLY A 246 -12.70 9.48 1.32
C GLY A 246 -12.83 10.96 1.70
N LEU A 247 -13.86 11.66 1.20
CA LEU A 247 -14.05 13.07 1.52
C LEU A 247 -14.83 13.30 2.82
N ASP A 248 -15.61 12.33 3.26
CA ASP A 248 -16.46 12.41 4.45
C ASP A 248 -15.67 12.76 5.72
N LEU A 249 -14.59 12.03 6.01
CA LEU A 249 -13.74 12.31 7.17
C LEU A 249 -13.03 13.66 7.09
N LEU A 250 -12.62 14.07 5.89
CA LEU A 250 -11.97 15.38 5.69
C LEU A 250 -12.98 16.51 5.93
N ILE A 251 -14.20 16.38 5.38
CA ILE A 251 -15.27 17.35 5.57
C ILE A 251 -15.68 17.41 7.05
N ALA A 252 -15.84 16.25 7.70
CA ALA A 252 -16.14 16.19 9.13
C ALA A 252 -15.07 16.94 9.96
N ASN A 253 -13.78 16.67 9.70
CA ASN A 253 -12.70 17.35 10.42
C ASN A 253 -12.72 18.88 10.21
N LEU A 254 -12.87 19.35 8.97
CA LEU A 254 -12.75 20.78 8.65
C LEU A 254 -13.97 21.62 9.04
N PHE A 255 -15.18 21.04 9.05
CA PHE A 255 -16.42 21.79 9.24
C PHE A 255 -17.14 21.51 10.57
N ILE A 256 -16.83 20.37 11.22
CA ILE A 256 -17.48 19.97 12.47
C ILE A 256 -16.45 19.84 13.60
N GLY A 257 -15.23 19.39 13.30
CA GLY A 257 -14.14 19.21 14.24
C GLY A 257 -13.66 17.76 14.36
N ALA A 258 -12.59 17.56 15.15
CA ALA A 258 -11.95 16.24 15.29
C ALA A 258 -12.85 15.18 15.94
N ASP A 259 -13.79 15.58 16.79
CA ASP A 259 -14.71 14.64 17.49
C ASP A 259 -15.77 14.03 16.55
N ALA A 260 -15.95 14.59 15.35
CA ALA A 260 -16.92 14.12 14.37
C ALA A 260 -16.38 13.02 13.43
N MET A 261 -15.10 12.74 13.50
CA MET A 261 -14.46 11.67 12.73
C MET A 261 -14.59 10.32 13.43
#